data_1285155a0a7a1cf356e054d60b94a7c8
#
_entry.id   1285155a0a7a1cf356e054d60b94a7c8
#
_cell.length_a   1.000
_cell.length_b   1.000
_cell.length_c   1.000
_cell.angle_alpha   90.00
_cell.angle_beta   90.00
_cell.angle_gamma   90.00
#
_symmetry.space_group_name_H-M   'P 1'
#
loop_
_entity.id
_entity.type
_entity.pdbx_description
1 polymer ?
#
loop_
_entity_poly.entity_id
_entity_poly.type
_entity_poly.pdbx_seq_one_letter_code
_entity_poly.pdbx_strand_id
1 'polypeptide(L)'
;MPFPSLTATVPTLVRSSAARFADRPYLIADGRVLSYTDLDRRSARLARNFLARGLGKGDLVGILLPNSVDWAVTWFALTRIGAVAVPLNTFYKATELAWTARHADLRAIVAWPAFRSQDFAQLLEDAFPDLVACAEPGRITIQSAPHLRTIAFWGGTDRPWATTISDDDIPPQAIDDDFLVAVESAVTPADNAMIIYTSGSTGDPKGPVHTHGVLVRHTYSLTYSYDVTGDDVMFTSMPFFWVGGLITGLHAVIHHGATLVTQPAFDAGQALELIERHRATITLGWPQQGKSLAEHPDFATRDTSSVRRTSMPAMVPPDRRPQGPNALGMTELCGNHIGVDPYPPQPPDRAETGGVTLDGLEHVIVDPETGTPVPNGTSGEIWVRGHSLMQRLYKKEREEVFTPDGYYRTGDCGVRYDDGWITFTGRLGDLIKTGGGTNVTPSEVELALCACEGVLEAYVVGADDPDHGVVVAAAVVPKGGAQLNEGQVRAELRDRIAAYKVPKHIWITDKQQLPFTATGKVKKQDLARQLSNRMSSSGG
;
A
#
# COMPACT_ATOMS: atom_id res chain seq x y z
N MET A 1 23.50 4.45 -5.74
CA MET A 1 24.27 5.67 -5.31
C MET A 1 24.31 5.76 -3.79
N PRO A 2 25.36 6.28 -3.17
CA PRO A 2 25.41 6.48 -1.74
C PRO A 2 24.31 7.45 -1.29
N PHE A 3 23.72 7.20 -0.12
CA PHE A 3 22.77 8.10 0.50
C PHE A 3 23.41 9.48 0.73
N PRO A 4 22.71 10.60 0.46
CA PRO A 4 23.28 11.94 0.62
C PRO A 4 23.77 12.19 2.06
N SER A 5 24.73 13.09 2.21
CA SER A 5 25.24 13.51 3.52
C SER A 5 24.22 14.40 4.24
N LEU A 6 23.12 13.80 4.69
CA LEU A 6 22.11 14.46 5.53
C LEU A 6 21.65 13.51 6.64
N THR A 7 21.20 14.07 7.75
CA THR A 7 20.55 13.28 8.79
C THR A 7 19.23 12.73 8.26
N ALA A 8 19.07 11.41 8.30
CA ALA A 8 17.89 10.73 7.72
C ALA A 8 16.63 10.94 8.58
N THR A 9 16.16 12.19 8.66
CA THR A 9 14.89 12.57 9.31
C THR A 9 14.02 13.34 8.33
N VAL A 10 12.71 13.27 8.48
CA VAL A 10 11.77 13.99 7.60
C VAL A 10 11.96 15.51 7.70
N PRO A 11 12.12 16.14 8.90
CA PRO A 11 12.38 17.57 8.95
C PRO A 11 13.63 17.98 8.17
N THR A 12 14.74 17.25 8.30
CA THR A 12 15.97 17.54 7.54
C THR A 12 15.75 17.38 6.03
N LEU A 13 15.00 16.34 5.61
CA LEU A 13 14.67 16.10 4.21
C LEU A 13 13.87 17.27 3.62
N VAL A 14 12.81 17.73 4.30
CA VAL A 14 11.96 18.83 3.83
C VAL A 14 12.75 20.12 3.69
N ARG A 15 13.52 20.52 4.72
CA ARG A 15 14.34 21.75 4.67
C ARG A 15 15.39 21.69 3.58
N SER A 16 16.10 20.56 3.46
CA SER A 16 17.10 20.36 2.41
C SER A 16 16.48 20.41 1.01
N SER A 17 15.32 19.82 0.82
CA SER A 17 14.64 19.82 -0.48
C SER A 17 14.10 21.22 -0.84
N ALA A 18 13.53 21.95 0.12
CA ALA A 18 13.10 23.32 -0.09
C ALA A 18 14.28 24.24 -0.47
N ALA A 19 15.42 24.11 0.22
CA ALA A 19 16.63 24.88 -0.09
C ALA A 19 17.21 24.57 -1.48
N ARG A 20 17.06 23.33 -1.97
CA ARG A 20 17.61 22.88 -3.26
C ARG A 20 16.68 23.14 -4.45
N PHE A 21 15.38 23.01 -4.26
CA PHE A 21 14.41 22.98 -5.35
C PHE A 21 13.45 24.17 -5.34
N ALA A 22 13.41 24.92 -4.26
CA ALA A 22 12.72 26.22 -4.12
C ALA A 22 11.28 26.21 -4.66
N ASP A 23 11.00 26.98 -5.70
CA ASP A 23 9.66 27.19 -6.24
C ASP A 23 9.21 26.11 -7.25
N ARG A 24 10.02 25.06 -7.44
CA ARG A 24 9.58 23.91 -8.26
C ARG A 24 8.30 23.31 -7.66
N PRO A 25 7.33 22.90 -8.49
CA PRO A 25 6.17 22.18 -8.00
C PRO A 25 6.58 20.86 -7.34
N TYR A 26 6.15 20.65 -6.10
CA TYR A 26 6.30 19.38 -5.39
C TYR A 26 5.07 18.50 -5.55
N LEU A 27 3.88 19.08 -5.29
CA LEU A 27 2.61 18.36 -5.35
C LEU A 27 1.56 19.17 -6.09
N ILE A 28 0.88 18.52 -7.04
CA ILE A 28 -0.32 19.04 -7.70
C ILE A 28 -1.47 18.12 -7.32
N ALA A 29 -2.40 18.63 -6.55
CA ALA A 29 -3.56 17.90 -6.05
C ALA A 29 -4.76 18.83 -5.89
N ASP A 30 -5.99 18.32 -6.06
CA ASP A 30 -7.24 19.05 -5.84
C ASP A 30 -7.26 20.47 -6.46
N GLY A 31 -6.67 20.62 -7.65
CA GLY A 31 -6.58 21.91 -8.36
C GLY A 31 -5.57 22.90 -7.78
N ARG A 32 -4.83 22.52 -6.74
CA ARG A 32 -3.81 23.35 -6.06
C ARG A 32 -2.40 22.86 -6.41
N VAL A 33 -1.45 23.81 -6.46
CA VAL A 33 -0.02 23.53 -6.60
C VAL A 33 0.68 23.88 -5.30
N LEU A 34 1.48 22.98 -4.80
CA LEU A 34 2.34 23.15 -3.64
C LEU A 34 3.80 23.08 -4.10
N SER A 35 4.55 24.18 -4.00
CA SER A 35 5.98 24.17 -4.28
C SER A 35 6.79 23.58 -3.11
N TYR A 36 8.07 23.29 -3.32
CA TYR A 36 8.94 22.83 -2.25
C TYR A 36 9.10 23.89 -1.13
N THR A 37 9.21 25.17 -1.49
CA THR A 37 9.22 26.30 -0.53
C THR A 37 7.88 26.38 0.22
N ASP A 38 6.75 26.22 -0.48
CA ASP A 38 5.45 26.25 0.18
C ASP A 38 5.23 25.07 1.11
N LEU A 39 5.70 23.88 0.73
CA LEU A 39 5.68 22.71 1.61
C LEU A 39 6.42 22.99 2.92
N ASP A 40 7.65 23.49 2.83
CA ASP A 40 8.45 23.83 4.02
C ASP A 40 7.76 24.88 4.89
N ARG A 41 7.35 25.99 4.29
CA ARG A 41 6.72 27.11 4.99
C ARG A 41 5.39 26.71 5.65
N ARG A 42 4.49 26.05 4.90
CA ARG A 42 3.15 25.68 5.37
C ARG A 42 3.21 24.58 6.43
N SER A 43 4.04 23.54 6.22
CA SER A 43 4.22 22.49 7.23
C SER A 43 4.90 23.00 8.50
N ALA A 44 5.86 23.96 8.39
CA ALA A 44 6.47 24.59 9.57
C ALA A 44 5.45 25.40 10.38
N ARG A 45 4.58 26.19 9.72
CA ARG A 45 3.52 26.95 10.40
C ARG A 45 2.55 26.02 11.11
N LEU A 46 2.06 24.98 10.42
CA LEU A 46 1.14 24.01 11.02
C LEU A 46 1.80 23.22 12.17
N ALA A 47 3.08 22.88 12.04
CA ALA A 47 3.86 22.22 13.10
C ALA A 47 3.89 23.08 14.39
N ARG A 48 4.12 24.40 14.27
CA ARG A 48 4.05 25.33 15.40
C ARG A 48 2.66 25.39 16.02
N ASN A 49 1.60 25.34 15.21
CA ASN A 49 0.21 25.27 15.72
C ASN A 49 -0.06 23.96 16.47
N PHE A 50 0.48 22.84 16.01
CA PHE A 50 0.37 21.57 16.74
C PHE A 50 1.11 21.62 18.07
N LEU A 51 2.33 22.18 18.12
CA LEU A 51 3.08 22.39 19.36
C LEU A 51 2.31 23.28 20.35
N ALA A 52 1.70 24.38 19.87
CA ALA A 52 0.88 25.27 20.69
C ALA A 52 -0.37 24.57 21.28
N ARG A 53 -0.86 23.52 20.61
CA ARG A 53 -1.97 22.68 21.07
C ARG A 53 -1.50 21.50 21.95
N GLY A 54 -0.22 21.45 22.31
CA GLY A 54 0.37 20.43 23.18
C GLY A 54 0.60 19.08 22.50
N LEU A 55 0.68 19.04 21.18
CA LEU A 55 1.17 17.89 20.44
C LEU A 55 2.69 17.97 20.30
N GLY A 56 3.38 16.83 20.37
CA GLY A 56 4.82 16.80 20.28
C GLY A 56 5.37 15.40 19.96
N LYS A 57 6.64 15.22 20.26
CA LYS A 57 7.38 13.99 19.97
C LYS A 57 6.73 12.78 20.63
N GLY A 58 6.44 11.76 19.81
CA GLY A 58 5.85 10.49 20.25
C GLY A 58 4.32 10.48 20.32
N ASP A 59 3.63 11.63 20.22
CA ASP A 59 2.17 11.65 20.14
C ASP A 59 1.68 11.00 18.85
N LEU A 60 0.69 10.11 18.95
CA LEU A 60 0.09 9.44 17.80
C LEU A 60 -1.10 10.25 17.27
N VAL A 61 -1.03 10.63 16.00
CA VAL A 61 -2.02 11.51 15.39
C VAL A 61 -2.58 10.88 14.11
N GLY A 62 -3.90 10.66 14.10
CA GLY A 62 -4.62 10.14 12.94
C GLY A 62 -4.77 11.19 11.83
N ILE A 63 -4.59 10.79 10.57
CA ILE A 63 -4.85 11.63 9.40
C ILE A 63 -5.98 11.01 8.59
N LEU A 64 -7.18 11.60 8.68
CA LEU A 64 -8.40 11.15 7.97
C LEU A 64 -8.72 12.12 6.83
N LEU A 65 -7.91 12.08 5.79
CA LEU A 65 -7.95 12.97 4.63
C LEU A 65 -7.76 12.16 3.34
N PRO A 66 -8.40 12.52 2.22
CA PRO A 66 -8.03 11.99 0.90
C PRO A 66 -6.70 12.59 0.43
N ASN A 67 -6.15 12.07 -0.67
CA ASN A 67 -4.98 12.66 -1.32
C ASN A 67 -5.23 14.15 -1.60
N SER A 68 -4.45 15.02 -1.00
CA SER A 68 -4.64 16.47 -1.06
C SER A 68 -3.39 17.21 -0.64
N VAL A 69 -3.35 18.49 -0.92
CA VAL A 69 -2.32 19.39 -0.38
C VAL A 69 -2.38 19.42 1.16
N ASP A 70 -3.59 19.42 1.74
CA ASP A 70 -3.77 19.46 3.20
C ASP A 70 -3.28 18.17 3.86
N TRP A 71 -3.42 17.01 3.18
CA TRP A 71 -2.84 15.76 3.63
C TRP A 71 -1.31 15.85 3.74
N ALA A 72 -0.67 16.32 2.67
CA ALA A 72 0.79 16.47 2.64
C ALA A 72 1.29 17.45 3.71
N VAL A 73 0.68 18.62 3.81
CA VAL A 73 1.04 19.63 4.82
C VAL A 73 0.87 19.08 6.23
N THR A 74 -0.21 18.34 6.51
CA THR A 74 -0.45 17.70 7.82
C THR A 74 0.61 16.66 8.12
N TRP A 75 0.90 15.77 7.19
CA TRP A 75 1.91 14.73 7.34
C TRP A 75 3.28 15.30 7.68
N PHE A 76 3.74 16.27 6.88
CA PHE A 76 5.05 16.88 7.12
C PHE A 76 5.08 17.72 8.40
N ALA A 77 3.98 18.38 8.78
CA ALA A 77 3.91 19.12 10.04
C ALA A 77 4.05 18.20 11.27
N LEU A 78 3.36 17.06 11.28
CA LEU A 78 3.45 16.07 12.36
C LEU A 78 4.86 15.47 12.46
N THR A 79 5.40 15.02 11.34
CA THR A 79 6.73 14.41 11.34
C THR A 79 7.85 15.39 11.70
N ARG A 80 7.67 16.70 11.44
CA ARG A 80 8.63 17.75 11.87
C ARG A 80 8.79 17.84 13.38
N ILE A 81 7.72 17.67 14.12
CA ILE A 81 7.74 17.73 15.60
C ILE A 81 7.99 16.37 16.25
N GLY A 82 8.31 15.34 15.46
CA GLY A 82 8.52 13.98 15.94
C GLY A 82 7.24 13.28 16.41
N ALA A 83 6.06 13.81 16.08
CA ALA A 83 4.80 13.09 16.27
C ALA A 83 4.73 11.92 15.29
N VAL A 84 4.05 10.85 15.70
CA VAL A 84 3.87 9.65 14.88
C VAL A 84 2.57 9.76 14.10
N ALA A 85 2.67 9.88 12.79
CA ALA A 85 1.50 9.96 11.94
C ALA A 85 0.86 8.58 11.73
N VAL A 86 -0.45 8.52 11.87
CA VAL A 86 -1.26 7.31 11.64
C VAL A 86 -2.25 7.60 10.51
N PRO A 87 -1.88 7.34 9.24
CA PRO A 87 -2.79 7.47 8.12
C PRO A 87 -4.03 6.60 8.30
N LEU A 88 -5.21 7.22 8.30
CA LEU A 88 -6.50 6.54 8.45
C LEU A 88 -7.14 6.34 7.09
N ASN A 89 -7.62 5.14 6.85
CA ASN A 89 -8.28 4.79 5.60
C ASN A 89 -9.62 5.51 5.47
N THR A 90 -9.79 6.31 4.42
CA THR A 90 -11.03 7.05 4.15
C THR A 90 -12.23 6.16 3.81
N PHE A 91 -12.02 4.86 3.62
CA PHE A 91 -13.08 3.87 3.42
C PHE A 91 -13.53 3.18 4.71
N TYR A 92 -12.91 3.48 5.85
CA TYR A 92 -13.29 2.87 7.13
C TYR A 92 -14.77 3.08 7.44
N LYS A 93 -15.37 2.05 8.03
CA LYS A 93 -16.63 2.15 8.74
C LYS A 93 -16.37 2.60 10.19
N ALA A 94 -17.42 3.02 10.88
CA ALA A 94 -17.32 3.51 12.26
C ALA A 94 -16.61 2.54 13.21
N THR A 95 -16.90 1.23 13.09
CA THR A 95 -16.29 0.20 13.92
C THR A 95 -14.79 0.04 13.66
N GLU A 96 -14.36 0.11 12.39
CA GLU A 96 -12.94 0.03 12.01
C GLU A 96 -12.17 1.27 12.47
N LEU A 97 -12.78 2.45 12.31
CA LEU A 97 -12.21 3.72 12.77
C LEU A 97 -12.06 3.73 14.30
N ALA A 98 -13.11 3.34 15.04
CA ALA A 98 -13.08 3.25 16.49
C ALA A 98 -12.01 2.28 16.99
N TRP A 99 -11.94 1.09 16.37
CA TRP A 99 -10.92 0.10 16.71
C TRP A 99 -9.51 0.64 16.47
N THR A 100 -9.27 1.21 15.28
CA THR A 100 -7.95 1.74 14.90
C THR A 100 -7.52 2.88 15.83
N ALA A 101 -8.41 3.83 16.08
CA ALA A 101 -8.11 4.96 16.96
C ALA A 101 -7.78 4.53 18.40
N ARG A 102 -8.54 3.56 18.93
CA ARG A 102 -8.29 2.98 20.25
C ARG A 102 -7.00 2.18 20.30
N HIS A 103 -6.79 1.28 19.31
CA HIS A 103 -5.59 0.43 19.25
C HIS A 103 -4.33 1.27 19.07
N ALA A 104 -4.38 2.30 18.23
CA ALA A 104 -3.27 3.22 18.02
C ALA A 104 -3.05 4.22 19.14
N ASP A 105 -3.87 4.23 20.19
CA ASP A 105 -3.81 5.22 21.27
C ASP A 105 -3.76 6.67 20.74
N LEU A 106 -4.59 6.98 19.73
CA LEU A 106 -4.56 8.28 19.09
C LEU A 106 -4.83 9.40 20.08
N ARG A 107 -3.92 10.38 20.11
CA ARG A 107 -4.07 11.61 20.89
C ARG A 107 -4.91 12.65 20.17
N ALA A 108 -4.78 12.72 18.85
CA ALA A 108 -5.55 13.62 18.00
C ALA A 108 -5.92 12.96 16.67
N ILE A 109 -6.95 13.48 16.01
CA ILE A 109 -7.32 13.17 14.63
C ILE A 109 -7.41 14.49 13.86
N VAL A 110 -6.77 14.53 12.70
CA VAL A 110 -6.88 15.61 11.72
C VAL A 110 -7.70 15.10 10.55
N ALA A 111 -8.76 15.81 10.17
CA ALA A 111 -9.71 15.35 9.15
C ALA A 111 -10.18 16.48 8.23
N TRP A 112 -10.81 16.14 7.10
CA TRP A 112 -11.77 16.99 6.44
C TRP A 112 -13.17 16.75 7.01
N PRO A 113 -14.10 17.72 6.94
CA PRO A 113 -15.48 17.50 7.40
C PRO A 113 -16.19 16.41 6.60
N ALA A 114 -15.96 16.39 5.30
CA ALA A 114 -16.57 15.42 4.38
C ALA A 114 -15.69 15.20 3.16
N PHE A 115 -15.88 14.06 2.49
CA PHE A 115 -15.29 13.75 1.20
C PHE A 115 -16.24 12.90 0.35
N ARG A 116 -16.60 13.39 -0.85
CA ARG A 116 -17.64 12.79 -1.69
C ARG A 116 -18.97 12.66 -0.92
N SER A 117 -19.57 11.48 -0.90
CA SER A 117 -20.81 11.19 -0.15
C SER A 117 -20.58 10.83 1.32
N GLN A 118 -19.33 10.83 1.80
CA GLN A 118 -19.02 10.46 3.18
C GLN A 118 -18.81 11.69 4.04
N ASP A 119 -19.66 11.85 5.06
CA ASP A 119 -19.51 12.82 6.13
C ASP A 119 -18.58 12.24 7.19
N PHE A 120 -17.36 12.77 7.32
CA PHE A 120 -16.38 12.29 8.31
C PHE A 120 -16.70 12.79 9.71
N ALA A 121 -17.40 13.92 9.86
CA ALA A 121 -17.85 14.36 11.17
C ALA A 121 -18.89 13.39 11.73
N GLN A 122 -19.87 12.97 10.91
CA GLN A 122 -20.85 11.95 11.29
C GLN A 122 -20.19 10.58 11.52
N LEU A 123 -19.24 10.18 10.67
CA LEU A 123 -18.50 8.93 10.86
C LEU A 123 -17.77 8.88 12.21
N LEU A 124 -17.21 10.01 12.65
CA LEU A 124 -16.55 10.13 13.96
C LEU A 124 -17.55 10.07 15.11
N GLU A 125 -18.75 10.67 14.98
CA GLU A 125 -19.84 10.56 15.95
C GLU A 125 -20.36 9.12 16.04
N ASP A 126 -20.49 8.43 14.90
CA ASP A 126 -20.89 7.02 14.87
C ASP A 126 -19.82 6.09 15.49
N ALA A 127 -18.53 6.44 15.29
CA ALA A 127 -17.42 5.70 15.90
C ALA A 127 -17.29 5.94 17.40
N PHE A 128 -17.63 7.14 17.85
CA PHE A 128 -17.52 7.59 19.24
C PHE A 128 -18.80 8.31 19.68
N PRO A 129 -19.88 7.60 20.02
CA PRO A 129 -21.16 8.23 20.34
C PRO A 129 -21.10 9.25 21.48
N ASP A 130 -20.20 9.06 22.46
CA ASP A 130 -19.98 10.00 23.57
C ASP A 130 -19.43 11.34 23.11
N LEU A 131 -18.96 11.45 21.88
CA LEU A 131 -18.38 12.67 21.31
C LEU A 131 -19.39 13.81 21.25
N VAL A 132 -20.66 13.49 20.95
CA VAL A 132 -21.76 14.48 20.86
C VAL A 132 -21.99 15.22 22.19
N ALA A 133 -21.66 14.57 23.32
CA ALA A 133 -21.76 15.19 24.65
C ALA A 133 -20.57 16.10 25.00
N CYS A 134 -19.50 16.09 24.22
CA CYS A 134 -18.32 16.93 24.44
C CYS A 134 -18.57 18.35 23.90
N ALA A 135 -18.60 19.34 24.81
CA ALA A 135 -18.87 20.73 24.43
C ALA A 135 -17.60 21.61 24.33
N GLU A 136 -16.43 21.08 24.73
CA GLU A 136 -15.18 21.83 24.73
C GLU A 136 -14.22 21.31 23.65
N PRO A 137 -13.97 22.10 22.60
CA PRO A 137 -12.96 21.75 21.61
C PRO A 137 -11.58 21.54 22.24
N GLY A 138 -10.88 20.49 21.81
CA GLY A 138 -9.54 20.19 22.33
C GLY A 138 -9.46 19.53 23.70
N ARG A 139 -10.64 19.22 24.33
CA ARG A 139 -10.75 18.53 25.62
C ARG A 139 -11.69 17.34 25.57
N ILE A 140 -11.60 16.56 24.50
CA ILE A 140 -12.40 15.36 24.34
C ILE A 140 -12.07 14.37 25.46
N THR A 141 -13.10 13.81 26.07
CA THR A 141 -12.99 12.77 27.10
C THR A 141 -14.03 11.69 26.81
N ILE A 142 -13.63 10.63 26.14
CA ILE A 142 -14.48 9.51 25.74
C ILE A 142 -13.88 8.20 26.22
N GLN A 143 -14.73 7.33 26.79
CA GLN A 143 -14.28 6.08 27.40
C GLN A 143 -13.76 5.08 26.38
N SER A 144 -14.38 5.04 25.19
CA SER A 144 -14.01 4.12 24.11
C SER A 144 -12.68 4.44 23.46
N ALA A 145 -12.18 5.70 23.57
CA ALA A 145 -10.85 6.12 23.09
C ALA A 145 -10.18 7.04 24.13
N PRO A 146 -9.67 6.48 25.25
CA PRO A 146 -9.28 7.25 26.45
C PRO A 146 -8.07 8.15 26.24
N HIS A 147 -7.32 7.99 25.16
CA HIS A 147 -6.18 8.85 24.79
C HIS A 147 -6.57 10.00 23.86
N LEU A 148 -7.70 9.93 23.17
CA LEU A 148 -8.14 10.96 22.23
C LEU A 148 -8.54 12.24 22.98
N ARG A 149 -7.92 13.38 22.58
CA ARG A 149 -8.13 14.69 23.20
C ARG A 149 -8.63 15.74 22.23
N THR A 150 -8.27 15.60 20.96
CA THR A 150 -8.54 16.61 19.94
C THR A 150 -8.94 15.97 18.63
N ILE A 151 -10.01 16.48 18.02
CA ILE A 151 -10.33 16.25 16.63
C ILE A 151 -10.36 17.61 15.94
N ALA A 152 -9.54 17.75 14.89
CA ALA A 152 -9.37 19.03 14.21
C ALA A 152 -9.73 18.88 12.72
N PHE A 153 -10.52 19.82 12.22
CA PHE A 153 -10.92 19.82 10.81
C PHE A 153 -10.27 20.96 10.02
N TRP A 154 -9.72 20.61 8.88
CA TRP A 154 -9.36 21.57 7.86
C TRP A 154 -10.63 22.28 7.34
N GLY A 155 -10.60 23.62 7.34
CA GLY A 155 -11.75 24.42 6.90
C GLY A 155 -12.89 24.52 7.93
N GLY A 156 -12.75 23.85 9.09
CA GLY A 156 -13.72 23.92 10.17
C GLY A 156 -14.95 23.03 10.02
N THR A 157 -15.81 23.08 11.01
CA THR A 157 -17.08 22.36 11.08
C THR A 157 -18.00 23.04 12.09
N ASP A 158 -19.29 22.75 12.06
CA ASP A 158 -20.29 23.20 13.04
C ASP A 158 -20.33 22.35 14.33
N ARG A 159 -19.49 21.32 14.43
CA ARG A 159 -19.47 20.41 15.57
C ARG A 159 -18.80 21.06 16.78
N PRO A 160 -19.48 21.17 17.96
CA PRO A 160 -18.97 21.88 19.13
C PRO A 160 -17.75 21.21 19.78
N TRP A 161 -17.58 19.90 19.56
CA TRP A 161 -16.45 19.13 20.06
C TRP A 161 -15.17 19.25 19.21
N ALA A 162 -15.26 19.79 18.01
CA ALA A 162 -14.16 19.85 17.06
C ALA A 162 -13.42 21.19 17.13
N THR A 163 -12.14 21.15 16.75
CA THR A 163 -11.36 22.37 16.52
C THR A 163 -11.19 22.61 15.02
N THR A 164 -11.01 23.86 14.64
CA THR A 164 -10.59 24.22 13.28
C THR A 164 -9.08 24.28 13.23
N ILE A 165 -8.51 23.81 12.13
CA ILE A 165 -7.09 24.03 11.79
C ILE A 165 -6.97 24.67 10.42
N SER A 166 -5.94 25.50 10.30
CA SER A 166 -5.49 26.11 9.06
C SER A 166 -3.98 26.32 9.17
N ASP A 167 -3.31 26.26 8.03
CA ASP A 167 -1.90 26.65 7.97
C ASP A 167 -1.72 28.18 7.82
N ASP A 168 -2.83 28.93 7.72
CA ASP A 168 -2.83 30.41 7.78
C ASP A 168 -2.93 30.92 9.22
N ASP A 169 -3.30 30.06 10.18
CA ASP A 169 -3.32 30.43 11.60
C ASP A 169 -1.93 30.89 12.07
N ILE A 170 -1.87 32.04 12.73
CA ILE A 170 -0.64 32.58 13.30
C ILE A 170 -0.37 31.88 14.66
N PRO A 171 0.73 31.11 14.77
CA PRO A 171 1.06 30.49 16.06
C PRO A 171 1.43 31.53 17.11
N PRO A 172 1.27 31.21 18.41
CA PRO A 172 1.73 32.08 19.50
C PRO A 172 3.21 32.42 19.35
N GLN A 173 3.60 33.64 19.72
CA GLN A 173 4.99 34.12 19.65
C GLN A 173 5.99 33.21 20.38
N ALA A 174 5.57 32.53 21.45
CA ALA A 174 6.41 31.59 22.18
C ALA A 174 6.76 30.32 21.39
N ILE A 175 6.10 30.06 20.26
CA ILE A 175 6.38 28.96 19.34
C ILE A 175 6.87 29.57 18.02
N ASP A 176 8.01 30.21 18.06
CA ASP A 176 8.66 30.84 16.91
C ASP A 176 9.45 29.84 16.05
N ASP A 177 10.15 30.35 15.04
CA ASP A 177 10.94 29.51 14.13
C ASP A 177 12.15 28.89 14.84
N ASP A 178 12.79 29.61 15.77
CA ASP A 178 13.95 29.10 16.53
C ASP A 178 13.53 27.95 17.45
N PHE A 179 12.37 28.08 18.09
CA PHE A 179 11.81 26.99 18.87
C PHE A 179 11.50 25.76 18.00
N LEU A 180 10.90 25.94 16.82
CA LEU A 180 10.64 24.83 15.91
C LEU A 180 11.95 24.17 15.44
N VAL A 181 12.99 24.95 15.13
CA VAL A 181 14.31 24.42 14.76
C VAL A 181 14.90 23.57 15.89
N ALA A 182 14.75 24.00 17.14
CA ALA A 182 15.19 23.22 18.30
C ALA A 182 14.42 21.88 18.41
N VAL A 183 13.09 21.90 18.22
CA VAL A 183 12.25 20.69 18.22
C VAL A 183 12.65 19.75 17.09
N GLU A 184 12.83 20.25 15.86
CA GLU A 184 13.23 19.45 14.70
C GLU A 184 14.61 18.81 14.90
N SER A 185 15.54 19.53 15.54
CA SER A 185 16.89 19.01 15.83
C SER A 185 16.89 17.87 16.85
N ALA A 186 15.86 17.78 17.67
CA ALA A 186 15.65 16.69 18.62
C ALA A 186 15.04 15.42 17.98
N VAL A 187 14.60 15.50 16.72
CA VAL A 187 14.12 14.35 15.96
C VAL A 187 15.31 13.57 15.41
N THR A 188 15.36 12.28 15.71
CA THR A 188 16.44 11.39 15.30
C THR A 188 15.98 10.35 14.26
N PRO A 189 16.89 9.73 13.50
CA PRO A 189 16.53 8.64 12.59
C PRO A 189 15.88 7.43 13.25
N ALA A 190 16.09 7.25 14.56
CA ALA A 190 15.53 6.15 15.33
C ALA A 190 14.11 6.41 15.85
N ASP A 191 13.66 7.67 15.83
CA ASP A 191 12.32 8.03 16.27
C ASP A 191 11.27 7.48 15.31
N ASN A 192 10.12 7.06 15.85
CA ASN A 192 8.99 6.60 15.06
C ASN A 192 8.40 7.75 14.25
N ALA A 193 8.12 7.51 12.98
CA ALA A 193 7.52 8.50 12.07
C ALA A 193 6.08 8.14 11.70
N MET A 194 5.77 6.84 11.56
CA MET A 194 4.45 6.41 11.12
C MET A 194 4.06 5.03 11.62
N ILE A 195 2.73 4.80 11.66
CA ILE A 195 2.10 3.48 11.76
C ILE A 195 1.04 3.39 10.67
N ILE A 196 1.14 2.43 9.77
CA ILE A 196 0.13 2.19 8.72
C ILE A 196 -0.57 0.87 9.01
N TYR A 197 -1.86 0.92 9.31
CA TYR A 197 -2.65 -0.28 9.58
C TYR A 197 -2.99 -1.04 8.31
N THR A 198 -2.79 -2.35 8.36
CA THR A 198 -3.13 -3.30 7.29
C THR A 198 -4.08 -4.38 7.81
N SER A 199 -4.94 -4.91 6.94
CA SER A 199 -5.77 -6.07 7.28
C SER A 199 -4.88 -7.28 7.53
N GLY A 200 -4.88 -7.78 8.76
CA GLY A 200 -4.15 -9.00 9.12
C GLY A 200 -4.83 -10.26 8.54
N SER A 201 -4.03 -11.27 8.21
CA SER A 201 -4.53 -12.59 7.82
C SER A 201 -5.27 -13.32 8.95
N THR A 202 -5.09 -12.87 10.20
CA THR A 202 -5.64 -13.46 11.42
C THR A 202 -6.88 -12.74 11.98
N GLY A 203 -7.43 -11.75 11.26
CA GLY A 203 -8.64 -11.01 11.62
C GLY A 203 -8.38 -9.57 12.06
N ASP A 204 -7.58 -9.32 13.09
CA ASP A 204 -7.31 -7.96 13.55
C ASP A 204 -6.25 -7.25 12.69
N PRO A 205 -6.44 -5.94 12.43
CA PRO A 205 -5.45 -5.16 11.69
C PRO A 205 -4.09 -5.11 12.42
N LYS A 206 -2.99 -5.12 11.65
CA LYS A 206 -1.62 -4.98 12.15
C LYS A 206 -1.13 -3.57 11.89
N GLY A 207 -0.35 -3.00 12.82
CA GLY A 207 0.24 -1.67 12.71
C GLY A 207 1.77 -1.71 12.64
N PRO A 208 2.39 -1.94 11.49
CA PRO A 208 3.82 -1.77 11.30
C PRO A 208 4.28 -0.36 11.66
N VAL A 209 5.31 -0.28 12.50
CA VAL A 209 5.91 0.98 12.96
C VAL A 209 7.18 1.24 12.20
N HIS A 210 7.26 2.38 11.52
CA HIS A 210 8.47 2.80 10.80
C HIS A 210 9.08 4.05 11.39
N THR A 211 10.41 4.08 11.42
CA THR A 211 11.19 5.21 11.91
C THR A 211 11.46 6.23 10.79
N HIS A 212 11.87 7.44 11.18
CA HIS A 212 12.33 8.46 10.23
C HIS A 212 13.47 7.93 9.35
N GLY A 213 14.42 7.21 9.94
CA GLY A 213 15.57 6.66 9.22
C GLY A 213 15.17 5.64 8.16
N VAL A 214 14.23 4.74 8.49
CA VAL A 214 13.67 3.79 7.52
C VAL A 214 12.99 4.53 6.38
N LEU A 215 12.07 5.43 6.72
CA LEU A 215 11.27 6.18 5.75
C LEU A 215 12.16 6.94 4.75
N VAL A 216 13.10 7.76 5.25
CA VAL A 216 13.91 8.62 4.40
C VAL A 216 14.93 7.84 3.56
N ARG A 217 15.57 6.82 4.12
CA ARG A 217 16.57 6.01 3.39
C ARG A 217 15.92 5.10 2.36
N HIS A 218 14.84 4.44 2.74
CA HIS A 218 14.18 3.51 1.83
C HIS A 218 13.54 4.23 0.65
N THR A 219 12.86 5.36 0.88
CA THR A 219 12.30 6.16 -0.22
C THR A 219 13.37 6.68 -1.16
N TYR A 220 14.56 7.04 -0.64
CA TYR A 220 15.70 7.35 -1.48
C TYR A 220 16.15 6.14 -2.33
N SER A 221 16.25 4.95 -1.74
CA SER A 221 16.60 3.74 -2.47
C SER A 221 15.58 3.41 -3.58
N LEU A 222 14.29 3.61 -3.32
CA LEU A 222 13.24 3.38 -4.30
C LEU A 222 13.33 4.31 -5.52
N THR A 223 13.90 5.51 -5.37
CA THR A 223 14.05 6.43 -6.52
C THR A 223 14.94 5.84 -7.62
N TYR A 224 15.87 4.95 -7.27
CA TYR A 224 16.67 4.22 -8.27
C TYR A 224 15.83 3.20 -9.02
N SER A 225 14.99 2.46 -8.31
CA SER A 225 14.11 1.46 -8.94
C SER A 225 13.17 2.10 -9.96
N TYR A 226 12.79 3.36 -9.74
CA TYR A 226 11.92 4.12 -10.65
C TYR A 226 12.69 5.08 -11.56
N ASP A 227 14.03 5.15 -11.42
CA ASP A 227 14.89 6.10 -12.15
C ASP A 227 14.35 7.53 -12.11
N VAL A 228 13.98 7.98 -10.89
CA VAL A 228 13.39 9.29 -10.67
C VAL A 228 14.45 10.36 -10.76
N THR A 229 14.20 11.35 -11.60
CA THR A 229 15.04 12.54 -11.78
C THR A 229 14.28 13.81 -11.40
N GLY A 230 14.97 14.94 -11.33
CA GLY A 230 14.32 16.22 -11.06
C GLY A 230 13.40 16.74 -12.16
N ASP A 231 13.50 16.19 -13.36
CA ASP A 231 12.64 16.59 -14.49
C ASP A 231 11.38 15.75 -14.62
N ASP A 232 11.21 14.76 -13.73
CA ASP A 232 10.06 13.88 -13.77
C ASP A 232 8.81 14.50 -13.16
N VAL A 233 7.70 14.20 -13.80
CA VAL A 233 6.35 14.37 -13.28
C VAL A 233 5.76 12.99 -13.05
N MET A 234 5.55 12.64 -11.80
CA MET A 234 4.99 11.36 -11.40
C MET A 234 3.48 11.50 -11.19
N PHE A 235 2.69 10.65 -11.82
CA PHE A 235 1.26 10.54 -11.55
C PHE A 235 0.97 9.29 -10.73
N THR A 236 0.18 9.44 -9.67
CA THR A 236 -0.44 8.31 -8.97
C THR A 236 -1.76 8.72 -8.33
N SER A 237 -2.73 7.81 -8.34
CA SER A 237 -3.98 7.92 -7.57
C SER A 237 -4.04 6.94 -6.40
N MET A 238 -2.93 6.26 -6.11
CA MET A 238 -2.84 5.42 -4.92
C MET A 238 -3.01 6.28 -3.67
N PRO A 239 -3.87 5.87 -2.71
CA PRO A 239 -4.11 6.64 -1.50
C PRO A 239 -2.85 6.85 -0.67
N PHE A 240 -2.68 8.06 -0.12
CA PHE A 240 -1.58 8.39 0.79
C PHE A 240 -1.69 7.69 2.15
N PHE A 241 -2.85 7.16 2.50
CA PHE A 241 -3.00 6.33 3.69
C PHE A 241 -2.48 4.89 3.52
N TRP A 242 -1.95 4.54 2.35
CA TRP A 242 -1.23 3.29 2.09
C TRP A 242 0.19 3.55 1.63
N VAL A 243 1.09 2.58 1.86
CA VAL A 243 2.50 2.69 1.46
C VAL A 243 2.69 2.99 -0.03
N GLY A 244 1.82 2.50 -0.90
CA GLY A 244 1.89 2.78 -2.34
C GLY A 244 1.86 4.27 -2.64
N GLY A 245 0.83 5.00 -2.17
CA GLY A 245 0.73 6.44 -2.39
C GLY A 245 1.74 7.26 -1.59
N LEU A 246 1.93 6.90 -0.32
CA LEU A 246 2.80 7.65 0.59
C LEU A 246 4.28 7.49 0.22
N ILE A 247 4.74 6.25 0.12
CA ILE A 247 6.17 5.95 -0.01
C ILE A 247 6.63 6.08 -1.45
N THR A 248 5.94 5.41 -2.39
CA THR A 248 6.36 5.42 -3.80
C THR A 248 5.91 6.67 -4.56
N GLY A 249 4.92 7.40 -4.03
CA GLY A 249 4.45 8.68 -4.56
C GLY A 249 5.05 9.85 -3.79
N LEU A 250 4.43 10.22 -2.67
CA LEU A 250 4.70 11.46 -1.94
C LEU A 250 6.17 11.59 -1.50
N HIS A 251 6.76 10.53 -0.95
CA HIS A 251 8.16 10.58 -0.49
C HIS A 251 9.20 10.34 -1.57
N ALA A 252 8.89 9.62 -2.65
CA ALA A 252 9.89 9.34 -3.68
C ALA A 252 10.32 10.61 -4.43
N VAL A 253 9.37 11.47 -4.80
CA VAL A 253 9.66 12.68 -5.59
C VAL A 253 10.49 13.73 -4.84
N ILE A 254 10.40 13.77 -3.49
CA ILE A 254 11.03 14.84 -2.69
C ILE A 254 12.56 14.82 -2.75
N HIS A 255 13.17 13.66 -3.01
CA HIS A 255 14.63 13.51 -3.00
C HIS A 255 15.32 14.17 -4.19
N HIS A 256 14.66 14.26 -5.33
CA HIS A 256 15.23 14.71 -6.59
C HIS A 256 14.64 16.01 -7.13
N GLY A 257 13.61 16.59 -6.47
CA GLY A 257 12.95 17.79 -6.96
C GLY A 257 11.94 17.51 -8.08
N ALA A 258 11.44 16.27 -8.18
CA ALA A 258 10.38 15.88 -9.09
C ALA A 258 9.01 16.37 -8.60
N THR A 259 8.02 16.33 -9.48
CA THR A 259 6.65 16.74 -9.18
C THR A 259 5.75 15.52 -9.03
N LEU A 260 4.93 15.47 -7.98
CA LEU A 260 3.84 14.51 -7.86
C LEU A 260 2.52 15.13 -8.31
N VAL A 261 1.81 14.46 -9.21
CA VAL A 261 0.43 14.77 -9.60
C VAL A 261 -0.49 13.67 -9.08
N THR A 262 -1.56 14.05 -8.42
CA THR A 262 -2.51 13.09 -7.84
C THR A 262 -3.93 13.61 -7.89
N GLN A 263 -4.88 12.73 -7.63
CA GLN A 263 -6.28 13.05 -7.45
C GLN A 263 -6.79 12.51 -6.10
N PRO A 264 -7.81 13.13 -5.49
CA PRO A 264 -8.31 12.72 -4.18
C PRO A 264 -8.87 11.30 -4.15
N ALA A 265 -9.42 10.83 -5.26
CA ALA A 265 -9.85 9.46 -5.48
C ALA A 265 -9.74 9.13 -6.96
N PHE A 266 -9.51 7.86 -7.29
CA PHE A 266 -9.35 7.42 -8.66
C PHE A 266 -10.61 7.67 -9.50
N ASP A 267 -10.42 8.40 -10.60
CA ASP A 267 -11.32 8.57 -11.72
C ASP A 267 -10.51 8.46 -13.00
N ALA A 268 -10.90 7.57 -13.91
CA ALA A 268 -10.09 7.24 -15.08
C ALA A 268 -10.01 8.42 -16.08
N GLY A 269 -11.12 9.13 -16.30
CA GLY A 269 -11.14 10.28 -17.21
C GLY A 269 -10.29 11.43 -16.69
N GLN A 270 -10.43 11.77 -15.40
CA GLN A 270 -9.61 12.80 -14.76
C GLN A 270 -8.12 12.38 -14.70
N ALA A 271 -7.83 11.10 -14.47
CA ALA A 271 -6.45 10.61 -14.46
C ALA A 271 -5.79 10.81 -15.83
N LEU A 272 -6.46 10.46 -16.92
CA LEU A 272 -5.98 10.67 -18.29
C LEU A 272 -5.75 12.16 -18.58
N GLU A 273 -6.68 13.02 -18.16
CA GLU A 273 -6.54 14.47 -18.30
C GLU A 273 -5.32 15.02 -17.53
N LEU A 274 -5.10 14.56 -16.30
CA LEU A 274 -3.95 14.98 -15.48
C LEU A 274 -2.62 14.49 -16.06
N ILE A 275 -2.57 13.25 -16.55
CA ILE A 275 -1.38 12.66 -17.20
C ILE A 275 -1.00 13.48 -18.44
N GLU A 276 -1.97 13.80 -19.30
CA GLU A 276 -1.75 14.61 -20.50
C GLU A 276 -1.36 16.04 -20.15
N ARG A 277 -2.17 16.74 -19.32
CA ARG A 277 -2.00 18.15 -18.96
C ARG A 277 -0.64 18.43 -18.33
N HIS A 278 -0.20 17.56 -17.44
CA HIS A 278 1.05 17.73 -16.72
C HIS A 278 2.22 16.96 -17.36
N ARG A 279 1.98 16.32 -18.52
CA ARG A 279 2.96 15.51 -19.25
C ARG A 279 3.68 14.52 -18.32
N ALA A 280 2.89 13.74 -17.57
CA ALA A 280 3.44 12.79 -16.62
C ALA A 280 4.42 11.83 -17.29
N THR A 281 5.61 11.68 -16.71
CA THR A 281 6.69 10.83 -17.22
C THR A 281 6.74 9.47 -16.54
N ILE A 282 6.24 9.41 -15.30
CA ILE A 282 6.13 8.18 -14.51
C ILE A 282 4.68 8.04 -14.05
N THR A 283 4.08 6.86 -14.26
CA THR A 283 2.72 6.59 -13.75
C THR A 283 2.74 5.36 -12.86
N LEU A 284 2.25 5.51 -11.62
CA LEU A 284 2.17 4.43 -10.64
C LEU A 284 0.72 4.16 -10.26
N GLY A 285 0.37 2.89 -10.18
CA GLY A 285 -0.96 2.42 -9.80
C GLY A 285 -1.05 0.91 -9.80
N TRP A 286 -2.23 0.40 -9.48
CA TRP A 286 -2.50 -1.02 -9.54
C TRP A 286 -2.90 -1.45 -10.96
N PRO A 287 -2.71 -2.73 -11.32
CA PRO A 287 -3.07 -3.25 -12.65
C PRO A 287 -4.53 -2.95 -13.04
N GLN A 288 -5.46 -3.00 -12.07
CA GLN A 288 -6.87 -2.70 -12.30
C GLN A 288 -7.09 -1.22 -12.69
N GLN A 289 -6.35 -0.28 -12.11
CA GLN A 289 -6.41 1.12 -12.50
C GLN A 289 -5.90 1.30 -13.94
N GLY A 290 -4.79 0.65 -14.28
CA GLY A 290 -4.27 0.64 -15.64
C GLY A 290 -5.27 0.10 -16.66
N LYS A 291 -5.99 -0.96 -16.31
CA LYS A 291 -7.07 -1.50 -17.14
C LYS A 291 -8.21 -0.49 -17.31
N SER A 292 -8.66 0.13 -16.21
CA SER A 292 -9.73 1.15 -16.27
C SER A 292 -9.34 2.36 -17.11
N LEU A 293 -8.06 2.76 -17.10
CA LEU A 293 -7.55 3.82 -17.97
C LEU A 293 -7.58 3.40 -19.44
N ALA A 294 -7.10 2.20 -19.76
CA ALA A 294 -7.04 1.69 -21.13
C ALA A 294 -8.43 1.45 -21.74
N GLU A 295 -9.43 1.11 -20.92
CA GLU A 295 -10.82 0.91 -21.34
C GLU A 295 -11.64 2.20 -21.39
N HIS A 296 -11.09 3.34 -20.92
CA HIS A 296 -11.82 4.60 -20.94
C HIS A 296 -11.98 5.14 -22.36
N PRO A 297 -13.17 5.65 -22.76
CA PRO A 297 -13.42 6.16 -24.12
C PRO A 297 -12.41 7.20 -24.60
N ASP A 298 -11.94 8.06 -23.70
CA ASP A 298 -10.98 9.12 -24.02
C ASP A 298 -9.54 8.60 -24.22
N PHE A 299 -9.23 7.37 -23.84
CA PHE A 299 -7.84 6.87 -23.87
C PHE A 299 -7.20 7.02 -25.26
N ALA A 300 -7.95 6.72 -26.32
CA ALA A 300 -7.47 6.80 -27.69
C ALA A 300 -7.17 8.25 -28.17
N THR A 301 -7.72 9.26 -27.50
CA THR A 301 -7.60 10.66 -27.88
C THR A 301 -6.66 11.47 -27.00
N ARG A 302 -6.24 10.90 -25.84
CA ARG A 302 -5.32 11.54 -24.91
C ARG A 302 -3.86 11.30 -25.26
N ASP A 303 -3.03 12.32 -25.14
CA ASP A 303 -1.58 12.20 -25.32
C ASP A 303 -0.91 11.69 -24.05
N THR A 304 -0.58 10.38 -24.07
CA THR A 304 0.19 9.72 -23.01
C THR A 304 1.65 9.45 -23.43
N SER A 305 2.12 10.07 -24.51
CA SER A 305 3.45 9.81 -25.08
C SER A 305 4.62 10.22 -24.18
N SER A 306 4.35 11.10 -23.20
CA SER A 306 5.35 11.50 -22.17
C SER A 306 5.68 10.38 -21.18
N VAL A 307 4.82 9.37 -21.02
CA VAL A 307 5.02 8.29 -20.06
C VAL A 307 6.18 7.40 -20.48
N ARG A 308 7.29 7.49 -19.75
CA ARG A 308 8.49 6.68 -19.97
C ARG A 308 8.54 5.43 -19.08
N ARG A 309 7.85 5.48 -17.91
CA ARG A 309 7.76 4.38 -16.95
C ARG A 309 6.36 4.25 -16.39
N THR A 310 5.92 3.01 -16.18
CA THR A 310 4.61 2.74 -15.59
C THR A 310 4.61 1.41 -14.83
N SER A 311 3.89 1.36 -13.70
CA SER A 311 3.48 0.11 -13.07
C SER A 311 2.11 -0.39 -13.57
N MET A 312 1.54 0.30 -14.57
CA MET A 312 0.24 0.02 -15.17
C MET A 312 0.40 -0.35 -16.67
N PRO A 313 0.93 -1.53 -16.99
CA PRO A 313 1.31 -1.88 -18.37
C PRO A 313 0.16 -1.82 -19.38
N ALA A 314 -1.10 -1.94 -18.94
CA ALA A 314 -2.26 -1.80 -19.83
C ALA A 314 -2.40 -0.40 -20.44
N MET A 315 -1.83 0.65 -19.81
CA MET A 315 -1.81 2.02 -20.34
C MET A 315 -0.87 2.22 -21.53
N VAL A 316 0.03 1.30 -21.79
CA VAL A 316 1.08 1.47 -22.81
C VAL A 316 0.84 0.48 -23.94
N PRO A 317 0.92 0.92 -25.20
CA PRO A 317 0.84 0.02 -26.35
C PRO A 317 1.78 -1.17 -26.19
N PRO A 318 1.41 -2.37 -26.64
CA PRO A 318 2.20 -3.60 -26.45
C PRO A 318 3.66 -3.50 -26.91
N ASP A 319 3.91 -2.76 -27.96
CA ASP A 319 5.25 -2.50 -28.54
C ASP A 319 6.12 -1.54 -27.73
N ARG A 320 5.52 -0.79 -26.79
CA ARG A 320 6.19 0.16 -25.89
C ARG A 320 6.14 -0.27 -24.44
N ARG A 321 5.52 -1.40 -24.11
CA ARG A 321 5.43 -1.85 -22.73
C ARG A 321 6.81 -2.02 -22.14
N PRO A 322 7.11 -1.38 -21.00
CA PRO A 322 8.34 -1.65 -20.28
C PRO A 322 8.41 -3.16 -20.00
N GLN A 323 9.48 -3.79 -20.43
CA GLN A 323 9.73 -5.18 -20.07
C GLN A 323 10.28 -5.20 -18.65
N GLY A 324 9.45 -5.52 -17.69
CA GLY A 324 9.86 -5.67 -16.31
C GLY A 324 8.72 -6.24 -15.47
N PRO A 325 9.04 -7.11 -14.51
CA PRO A 325 8.04 -7.68 -13.62
C PRO A 325 7.51 -6.64 -12.65
N ASN A 326 6.34 -6.92 -12.09
CA ASN A 326 5.80 -6.18 -10.98
C ASN A 326 6.68 -6.40 -9.74
N ALA A 327 7.15 -5.31 -9.13
CA ALA A 327 7.87 -5.36 -7.88
C ALA A 327 7.00 -5.95 -6.75
N LEU A 328 7.64 -6.64 -5.81
CA LEU A 328 6.98 -7.12 -4.61
C LEU A 328 7.21 -6.13 -3.47
N GLY A 329 6.13 -5.70 -2.84
CA GLY A 329 6.17 -4.77 -1.72
C GLY A 329 5.16 -5.10 -0.64
N MET A 330 5.45 -4.66 0.58
CA MET A 330 4.55 -4.81 1.72
C MET A 330 4.73 -3.66 2.72
N THR A 331 3.72 -3.44 3.54
CA THR A 331 3.75 -2.35 4.52
C THR A 331 4.84 -2.54 5.56
N GLU A 332 5.10 -3.77 5.98
CA GLU A 332 6.12 -4.14 6.95
C GLU A 332 7.55 -3.81 6.49
N LEU A 333 7.75 -3.66 5.19
CA LEU A 333 9.03 -3.29 4.56
C LEU A 333 9.04 -1.86 3.99
N CYS A 334 8.09 -1.03 4.42
CA CYS A 334 7.99 0.35 3.98
C CYS A 334 7.84 0.50 2.45
N GLY A 335 7.28 -0.50 1.77
CA GLY A 335 7.12 -0.51 0.31
C GLY A 335 7.77 -1.70 -0.36
N ASN A 336 8.33 -1.49 -1.56
CA ASN A 336 8.95 -2.55 -2.33
C ASN A 336 10.26 -3.02 -1.69
N HIS A 337 10.47 -4.33 -1.68
CA HIS A 337 11.68 -4.99 -1.17
C HIS A 337 12.32 -5.91 -2.19
N ILE A 338 11.57 -6.33 -3.19
CA ILE A 338 12.04 -6.98 -4.40
C ILE A 338 11.63 -6.09 -5.56
N GLY A 339 12.53 -5.81 -6.45
CA GLY A 339 12.28 -4.87 -7.52
C GLY A 339 13.06 -5.19 -8.78
N VAL A 340 12.78 -4.41 -9.78
CA VAL A 340 13.50 -4.39 -11.03
C VAL A 340 13.89 -2.96 -11.28
N ASP A 341 15.16 -2.72 -11.35
CA ASP A 341 15.74 -1.67 -12.15
C ASP A 341 17.06 -1.11 -11.59
N PRO A 342 17.92 -0.64 -12.46
CA PRO A 342 17.91 -0.44 -13.92
C PRO A 342 18.27 -1.70 -14.74
N TYR A 343 17.69 -2.78 -14.59
CA TYR A 343 18.12 -4.16 -14.43
C TYR A 343 17.75 -5.05 -15.59
N PRO A 344 18.33 -6.25 -15.68
CA PRO A 344 18.11 -7.08 -16.84
C PRO A 344 16.62 -7.32 -17.08
N PRO A 345 16.19 -7.40 -18.33
CA PRO A 345 14.81 -7.73 -18.66
C PRO A 345 14.41 -9.03 -17.95
N GLN A 346 13.15 -9.12 -17.57
CA GLN A 346 12.59 -10.33 -16.97
C GLN A 346 12.95 -11.54 -17.83
N PRO A 347 13.53 -12.60 -17.23
CA PRO A 347 13.76 -13.85 -17.94
C PRO A 347 12.43 -14.40 -18.49
N PRO A 348 12.36 -14.81 -19.77
CA PRO A 348 11.10 -15.20 -20.41
C PRO A 348 10.48 -16.48 -19.84
N ASP A 349 11.23 -17.25 -19.07
CA ASP A 349 10.82 -18.48 -18.39
C ASP A 349 10.29 -18.25 -16.97
N ARG A 350 10.14 -17.01 -16.53
CA ARG A 350 9.78 -16.66 -15.14
C ARG A 350 8.48 -15.90 -15.05
N ALA A 351 7.80 -16.06 -13.90
CA ALA A 351 6.55 -15.38 -13.62
C ALA A 351 6.71 -13.85 -13.58
N GLU A 352 5.66 -13.15 -13.95
CA GLU A 352 5.60 -11.69 -14.06
C GLU A 352 5.82 -10.94 -12.74
N THR A 353 5.64 -11.60 -11.58
CA THR A 353 5.82 -10.99 -10.26
C THR A 353 7.11 -11.46 -9.64
N GLY A 354 8.10 -10.58 -9.56
CA GLY A 354 9.40 -10.90 -8.98
C GLY A 354 10.45 -9.85 -9.29
N GLY A 355 11.71 -10.21 -9.09
CA GLY A 355 12.85 -9.33 -9.32
C GLY A 355 14.05 -9.74 -8.49
N VAL A 356 14.93 -8.78 -8.27
CA VAL A 356 16.10 -8.93 -7.42
C VAL A 356 15.89 -8.26 -6.07
N THR A 357 16.61 -8.72 -5.07
CA THR A 357 16.66 -8.07 -3.75
C THR A 357 17.15 -6.64 -3.89
N LEU A 358 16.43 -5.66 -3.30
CA LEU A 358 16.88 -4.28 -3.27
C LEU A 358 18.09 -4.11 -2.35
N ASP A 359 18.96 -3.13 -2.67
CA ASP A 359 20.18 -2.84 -1.93
C ASP A 359 19.92 -2.64 -0.42
N GLY A 360 20.75 -3.28 0.40
CA GLY A 360 20.65 -3.20 1.86
C GLY A 360 19.58 -4.08 2.49
N LEU A 361 18.97 -4.98 1.69
CA LEU A 361 18.08 -6.03 2.15
C LEU A 361 18.72 -7.39 1.92
N GLU A 362 18.25 -8.38 2.66
CA GLU A 362 18.63 -9.78 2.52
C GLU A 362 17.37 -10.63 2.55
N HIS A 363 17.22 -11.49 1.54
CA HIS A 363 16.14 -12.47 1.46
C HIS A 363 16.71 -13.88 1.57
N VAL A 364 15.99 -14.72 2.28
CA VAL A 364 16.23 -16.17 2.31
C VAL A 364 14.90 -16.88 2.06
N ILE A 365 14.95 -17.96 1.28
CA ILE A 365 13.80 -18.84 1.07
C ILE A 365 13.96 -20.00 2.01
N VAL A 366 12.95 -20.27 2.82
CA VAL A 366 12.98 -21.30 3.86
C VAL A 366 11.82 -22.28 3.72
N ASP A 367 12.04 -23.49 4.18
CA ASP A 367 10.97 -24.43 4.42
C ASP A 367 10.06 -23.89 5.54
N PRO A 368 8.77 -23.70 5.31
CA PRO A 368 7.87 -23.05 6.28
C PRO A 368 7.62 -23.89 7.55
N GLU A 369 7.88 -25.21 7.53
CA GLU A 369 7.69 -26.08 8.69
C GLU A 369 8.93 -26.11 9.58
N THR A 370 10.12 -26.14 8.98
CA THR A 370 11.38 -26.26 9.71
C THR A 370 12.10 -24.93 9.91
N GLY A 371 11.79 -23.91 9.08
CA GLY A 371 12.51 -22.64 9.05
C GLY A 371 13.93 -22.74 8.51
N THR A 372 14.30 -23.86 7.89
CA THR A 372 15.62 -24.06 7.31
C THR A 372 15.69 -23.55 5.87
N PRO A 373 16.80 -22.90 5.46
CA PRO A 373 16.98 -22.47 4.07
C PRO A 373 16.86 -23.63 3.08
N VAL A 374 16.15 -23.40 1.98
CA VAL A 374 16.03 -24.37 0.88
C VAL A 374 16.99 -24.02 -0.26
N PRO A 375 17.41 -25.02 -1.09
CA PRO A 375 18.22 -24.77 -2.28
C PRO A 375 17.54 -23.84 -3.29
N ASN A 376 18.33 -23.10 -4.06
CA ASN A 376 17.83 -22.31 -5.19
C ASN A 376 17.00 -23.20 -6.14
N GLY A 377 15.95 -22.65 -6.74
CA GLY A 377 14.99 -23.39 -7.54
C GLY A 377 13.89 -24.10 -6.74
N THR A 378 13.97 -24.08 -5.41
CA THR A 378 12.96 -24.70 -4.53
C THR A 378 12.04 -23.63 -3.95
N SER A 379 10.73 -23.90 -3.95
CA SER A 379 9.74 -23.01 -3.34
C SER A 379 9.75 -23.10 -1.82
N GLY A 380 9.61 -21.95 -1.15
CA GLY A 380 9.50 -21.85 0.29
C GLY A 380 8.97 -20.48 0.72
N GLU A 381 8.94 -20.23 2.03
CA GLU A 381 8.56 -18.92 2.57
C GLU A 381 9.71 -17.91 2.38
N ILE A 382 9.36 -16.70 1.94
CA ILE A 382 10.31 -15.60 1.82
C ILE A 382 10.50 -14.95 3.19
N TRP A 383 11.68 -15.05 3.77
CA TRP A 383 12.07 -14.28 4.94
C TRP A 383 12.96 -13.13 4.52
N VAL A 384 12.84 -11.99 5.22
CA VAL A 384 13.56 -10.78 4.86
C VAL A 384 14.08 -10.04 6.08
N ARG A 385 15.28 -9.48 5.98
CA ARG A 385 15.84 -8.53 6.94
C ARG A 385 16.55 -7.39 6.22
N GLY A 386 16.74 -6.27 6.92
CA GLY A 386 17.49 -5.12 6.40
C GLY A 386 16.91 -3.78 6.82
N HIS A 387 17.43 -2.73 6.21
CA HIS A 387 17.20 -1.35 6.67
C HIS A 387 15.77 -0.83 6.48
N SER A 388 14.99 -1.39 5.57
CA SER A 388 13.60 -0.95 5.31
C SER A 388 12.57 -1.65 6.18
N LEU A 389 13.01 -2.66 6.93
CA LEU A 389 12.11 -3.43 7.79
C LEU A 389 11.52 -2.53 8.90
N MET A 390 10.24 -2.72 9.20
CA MET A 390 9.59 -2.08 10.34
C MET A 390 10.37 -2.29 11.63
N GLN A 391 10.30 -1.35 12.55
CA GLN A 391 10.91 -1.50 13.87
C GLN A 391 10.22 -2.61 14.67
N ARG A 392 8.90 -2.65 14.61
CA ARG A 392 8.02 -3.63 15.29
C ARG A 392 6.60 -3.56 14.73
N LEU A 393 5.76 -4.48 15.10
CA LEU A 393 4.31 -4.29 15.10
C LEU A 393 3.90 -3.53 16.37
N TYR A 394 3.01 -2.55 16.23
CA TYR A 394 2.55 -1.77 17.38
C TYR A 394 1.86 -2.68 18.41
N LYS A 395 2.18 -2.51 19.70
CA LYS A 395 1.73 -3.37 20.81
C LYS A 395 2.14 -4.85 20.71
N LYS A 396 3.21 -5.13 19.95
CA LYS A 396 3.85 -6.44 19.92
C LYS A 396 5.32 -6.32 20.30
N GLU A 397 5.82 -7.30 21.05
CA GLU A 397 7.24 -7.38 21.30
C GLU A 397 7.99 -7.83 20.05
N ARG A 398 9.25 -7.43 19.94
CA ARG A 398 10.05 -7.68 18.74
C ARG A 398 10.26 -9.18 18.51
N GLU A 399 10.44 -9.93 19.58
CA GLU A 399 10.68 -11.37 19.61
C GLU A 399 9.45 -12.19 19.18
N GLU A 400 8.25 -11.61 19.26
CA GLU A 400 7.03 -12.23 18.73
C GLU A 400 6.93 -12.13 17.19
N VAL A 401 7.66 -11.19 16.60
CA VAL A 401 7.49 -10.80 15.19
C VAL A 401 8.67 -11.24 14.34
N PHE A 402 9.88 -11.18 14.91
CA PHE A 402 11.12 -11.49 14.20
C PHE A 402 11.78 -12.76 14.72
N THR A 403 12.55 -13.39 13.85
CA THR A 403 13.43 -14.50 14.26
C THR A 403 14.59 -13.96 15.11
N PRO A 404 15.30 -14.82 15.88
CA PRO A 404 16.48 -14.41 16.63
C PRO A 404 17.55 -13.72 15.77
N ASP A 405 17.67 -14.11 14.50
CA ASP A 405 18.60 -13.54 13.52
C ASP A 405 18.08 -12.26 12.85
N GLY A 406 16.90 -11.77 13.28
CA GLY A 406 16.30 -10.53 12.82
C GLY A 406 15.53 -10.60 11.50
N TYR A 407 15.22 -11.79 11.00
CA TYR A 407 14.35 -11.93 9.85
C TYR A 407 12.88 -11.74 10.22
N TYR A 408 12.15 -11.11 9.32
CA TYR A 408 10.70 -11.07 9.32
C TYR A 408 10.14 -12.18 8.44
N ARG A 409 9.19 -12.95 8.96
CA ARG A 409 8.46 -13.98 8.24
C ARG A 409 7.34 -13.30 7.47
N THR A 410 7.47 -13.21 6.14
CA THR A 410 6.53 -12.42 5.34
C THR A 410 5.17 -13.07 5.16
N GLY A 411 5.12 -14.39 5.27
CA GLY A 411 3.97 -15.19 4.87
C GLY A 411 3.79 -15.25 3.35
N ASP A 412 4.72 -14.71 2.59
CA ASP A 412 4.79 -14.82 1.13
C ASP A 412 5.67 -16.01 0.75
N CYS A 413 5.26 -16.77 -0.26
CA CYS A 413 6.05 -17.86 -0.82
C CYS A 413 6.73 -17.42 -2.12
N GLY A 414 7.92 -17.97 -2.37
CA GLY A 414 8.66 -17.69 -3.58
C GLY A 414 9.74 -18.70 -3.87
N VAL A 415 10.39 -18.51 -5.02
CA VAL A 415 11.54 -19.29 -5.48
C VAL A 415 12.68 -18.34 -5.76
N ARG A 416 13.85 -18.61 -5.20
CA ARG A 416 15.09 -17.91 -5.54
C ARG A 416 15.87 -18.73 -6.55
N TYR A 417 16.41 -18.07 -7.57
CA TYR A 417 17.23 -18.69 -8.61
C TYR A 417 18.73 -18.37 -8.43
N ASP A 418 19.59 -19.08 -9.15
CA ASP A 418 21.06 -18.94 -9.03
C ASP A 418 21.58 -17.56 -9.46
N ASP A 419 20.85 -16.85 -10.31
CA ASP A 419 21.15 -15.47 -10.73
C ASP A 419 20.67 -14.41 -9.73
N GLY A 420 20.12 -14.83 -8.58
CA GLY A 420 19.60 -13.94 -7.54
C GLY A 420 18.17 -13.47 -7.74
N TRP A 421 17.53 -13.84 -8.85
CA TRP A 421 16.12 -13.54 -9.09
C TRP A 421 15.22 -14.25 -8.09
N ILE A 422 14.20 -13.55 -7.57
CA ILE A 422 13.16 -14.11 -6.70
C ILE A 422 11.81 -13.94 -7.38
N THR A 423 11.09 -15.04 -7.52
CA THR A 423 9.71 -15.04 -8.05
C THR A 423 8.74 -15.27 -6.91
N PHE A 424 7.72 -14.42 -6.79
CA PHE A 424 6.61 -14.63 -5.87
C PHE A 424 5.68 -15.72 -6.40
N THR A 425 5.32 -16.68 -5.55
CA THR A 425 4.46 -17.82 -5.94
C THR A 425 3.11 -17.85 -5.23
N GLY A 426 2.91 -17.01 -4.21
CA GLY A 426 1.64 -16.92 -3.48
C GLY A 426 1.81 -16.64 -1.99
N ARG A 427 0.71 -16.69 -1.24
CA ARG A 427 0.71 -16.55 0.21
C ARG A 427 0.80 -17.93 0.89
N LEU A 428 1.56 -18.01 1.98
CA LEU A 428 1.70 -19.25 2.77
C LEU A 428 0.34 -19.77 3.27
N GLY A 429 -0.56 -18.88 3.68
CA GLY A 429 -1.92 -19.21 4.11
C GLY A 429 -2.86 -19.63 2.97
N ASP A 430 -2.46 -19.38 1.73
CA ASP A 430 -3.23 -19.77 0.53
C ASP A 430 -2.76 -21.12 -0.05
N LEU A 431 -1.64 -21.68 0.44
CA LEU A 431 -1.15 -22.99 0.01
C LEU A 431 -2.21 -24.06 0.26
N ILE A 432 -2.55 -24.78 -0.78
CA ILE A 432 -3.52 -25.90 -0.70
C ILE A 432 -2.75 -27.13 -0.26
N LYS A 433 -2.92 -27.51 1.01
CA LYS A 433 -2.46 -28.80 1.51
C LYS A 433 -3.52 -29.85 1.15
N THR A 434 -3.28 -30.62 0.10
CA THR A 434 -4.24 -31.64 -0.37
C THR A 434 -4.31 -32.80 0.61
N GLY A 435 -5.47 -33.51 0.63
CA GLY A 435 -5.62 -34.72 1.42
C GLY A 435 -4.59 -35.82 1.10
N GLY A 436 -3.96 -35.77 -0.07
CA GLY A 436 -2.84 -36.62 -0.47
C GLY A 436 -1.47 -36.15 0.04
N GLY A 437 -1.38 -35.09 0.87
CA GLY A 437 -0.15 -34.60 1.48
C GLY A 437 0.72 -33.72 0.56
N THR A 438 0.22 -33.32 -0.62
CA THR A 438 0.96 -32.43 -1.52
C THR A 438 0.57 -30.97 -1.29
N ASN A 439 1.57 -30.08 -1.42
CA ASN A 439 1.36 -28.63 -1.38
C ASN A 439 1.19 -28.11 -2.80
N VAL A 440 0.11 -27.35 -3.05
CA VAL A 440 -0.17 -26.73 -4.34
C VAL A 440 -0.33 -25.24 -4.17
N THR A 441 0.39 -24.47 -4.95
CA THR A 441 0.33 -23.01 -4.97
C THR A 441 -0.83 -22.58 -5.90
N PRO A 442 -1.87 -21.89 -5.39
CA PRO A 442 -3.02 -21.49 -6.22
C PRO A 442 -2.63 -20.67 -7.44
N SER A 443 -1.73 -19.68 -7.28
CA SER A 443 -1.33 -18.78 -8.37
C SER A 443 -0.65 -19.50 -9.54
N GLU A 444 0.10 -20.57 -9.29
CA GLU A 444 0.69 -21.40 -10.34
C GLU A 444 -0.40 -22.05 -11.20
N VAL A 445 -1.43 -22.56 -10.54
CA VAL A 445 -2.57 -23.20 -11.23
C VAL A 445 -3.46 -22.17 -11.90
N GLU A 446 -3.68 -21.00 -11.27
CA GLU A 446 -4.41 -19.86 -11.84
C GLU A 446 -3.75 -19.38 -13.14
N LEU A 447 -2.42 -19.22 -13.14
CA LEU A 447 -1.65 -18.82 -14.32
C LEU A 447 -1.77 -19.85 -15.46
N ALA A 448 -1.63 -21.13 -15.13
CA ALA A 448 -1.76 -22.20 -16.12
C ALA A 448 -3.18 -22.29 -16.70
N LEU A 449 -4.21 -22.05 -15.87
CA LEU A 449 -5.61 -21.98 -16.32
C LEU A 449 -5.84 -20.78 -17.25
N CYS A 450 -5.30 -19.60 -16.91
CA CYS A 450 -5.42 -18.40 -17.76
C CYS A 450 -4.71 -18.56 -19.12
N ALA A 451 -3.74 -19.45 -19.23
CA ALA A 451 -3.07 -19.78 -20.48
C ALA A 451 -3.87 -20.78 -21.35
N CYS A 452 -4.94 -21.39 -20.83
CA CYS A 452 -5.83 -22.24 -21.61
C CYS A 452 -6.72 -21.43 -22.55
N GLU A 453 -7.05 -22.02 -23.72
CA GLU A 453 -7.89 -21.36 -24.71
C GLU A 453 -9.27 -21.01 -24.14
N GLY A 454 -9.72 -19.77 -24.36
CA GLY A 454 -11.04 -19.29 -23.93
C GLY A 454 -11.14 -18.89 -22.45
N VAL A 455 -10.14 -19.06 -21.62
CA VAL A 455 -10.13 -18.65 -20.21
C VAL A 455 -9.73 -17.18 -20.08
N LEU A 456 -10.56 -16.38 -19.41
CA LEU A 456 -10.28 -14.97 -19.12
C LEU A 456 -9.59 -14.79 -17.75
N GLU A 457 -10.19 -15.38 -16.72
CA GLU A 457 -9.70 -15.30 -15.33
C GLU A 457 -9.92 -16.66 -14.66
N ALA A 458 -9.06 -17.00 -13.72
CA ALA A 458 -9.19 -18.21 -12.91
C ALA A 458 -8.86 -17.93 -11.45
N TYR A 459 -9.53 -18.62 -10.53
CA TYR A 459 -9.36 -18.49 -9.10
C TYR A 459 -9.30 -19.87 -8.48
N VAL A 460 -8.22 -20.19 -7.80
CA VAL A 460 -7.92 -21.53 -7.29
C VAL A 460 -7.89 -21.52 -5.77
N VAL A 461 -8.53 -22.51 -5.18
CA VAL A 461 -8.62 -22.70 -3.72
C VAL A 461 -8.56 -24.19 -3.36
N GLY A 462 -8.20 -24.47 -2.10
CA GLY A 462 -8.47 -25.76 -1.50
C GLY A 462 -9.94 -25.85 -1.12
N ALA A 463 -10.60 -26.92 -1.52
CA ALA A 463 -11.99 -27.18 -1.18
C ALA A 463 -12.16 -28.59 -0.61
N ASP A 464 -13.07 -28.75 0.35
CA ASP A 464 -13.33 -30.03 0.97
C ASP A 464 -14.12 -30.95 0.01
N ASP A 465 -13.55 -32.11 -0.28
CA ASP A 465 -14.15 -33.17 -1.07
C ASP A 465 -14.49 -34.34 -0.13
N PRO A 466 -15.74 -34.89 -0.16
CA PRO A 466 -16.16 -35.95 0.77
C PRO A 466 -15.28 -37.21 0.74
N ASP A 467 -14.71 -37.54 -0.42
CA ASP A 467 -13.97 -38.79 -0.63
C ASP A 467 -12.46 -38.61 -0.51
N HIS A 468 -11.94 -37.38 -0.70
CA HIS A 468 -10.52 -37.13 -0.89
C HIS A 468 -9.92 -36.10 0.09
N GLY A 469 -10.72 -35.57 1.03
CA GLY A 469 -10.32 -34.47 1.89
C GLY A 469 -10.12 -33.17 1.09
N VAL A 470 -9.12 -32.36 1.45
CA VAL A 470 -8.87 -31.11 0.71
C VAL A 470 -8.31 -31.40 -0.69
N VAL A 471 -8.97 -30.89 -1.71
CA VAL A 471 -8.56 -31.01 -3.13
C VAL A 471 -8.34 -29.62 -3.75
N VAL A 472 -7.58 -29.58 -4.83
CA VAL A 472 -7.47 -28.36 -5.65
C VAL A 472 -8.78 -28.19 -6.42
N ALA A 473 -9.41 -27.03 -6.27
CA ALA A 473 -10.64 -26.67 -6.99
C ALA A 473 -10.49 -25.27 -7.61
N ALA A 474 -11.11 -25.05 -8.75
CA ALA A 474 -11.01 -23.80 -9.50
C ALA A 474 -12.37 -23.24 -9.90
N ALA A 475 -12.50 -21.91 -9.85
CA ALA A 475 -13.54 -21.17 -10.57
C ALA A 475 -12.90 -20.50 -11.78
N VAL A 476 -13.50 -20.67 -12.95
CA VAL A 476 -12.97 -20.20 -14.24
C VAL A 476 -13.99 -19.29 -14.90
N VAL A 477 -13.57 -18.09 -15.29
CA VAL A 477 -14.38 -17.11 -16.01
C VAL A 477 -14.01 -17.18 -17.50
N PRO A 478 -14.95 -17.44 -18.42
CA PRO A 478 -14.66 -17.52 -19.84
C PRO A 478 -14.44 -16.13 -20.46
N LYS A 479 -13.65 -16.05 -21.53
CA LYS A 479 -13.63 -14.89 -22.43
C LYS A 479 -15.00 -14.69 -23.06
N GLY A 480 -15.37 -13.45 -23.35
CA GLY A 480 -16.68 -13.13 -23.92
C GLY A 480 -16.99 -14.00 -25.16
N GLY A 481 -18.10 -14.74 -25.11
CA GLY A 481 -18.54 -15.64 -26.19
C GLY A 481 -17.88 -17.02 -26.24
N ALA A 482 -16.88 -17.31 -25.40
CA ALA A 482 -16.25 -18.63 -25.34
C ALA A 482 -17.15 -19.62 -24.59
N GLN A 483 -17.36 -20.79 -25.20
CA GLN A 483 -18.01 -21.93 -24.53
C GLN A 483 -16.91 -22.86 -24.00
N LEU A 484 -16.63 -22.77 -22.71
CA LEU A 484 -15.66 -23.64 -22.06
C LEU A 484 -16.34 -24.95 -21.63
N ASN A 485 -15.59 -26.03 -21.70
CA ASN A 485 -15.95 -27.32 -21.14
C ASN A 485 -14.89 -27.75 -20.11
N GLU A 486 -15.32 -28.16 -18.94
CA GLU A 486 -14.45 -28.57 -17.83
C GLU A 486 -13.43 -29.64 -18.26
N GLY A 487 -13.88 -30.64 -19.03
CA GLY A 487 -13.03 -31.73 -19.51
C GLY A 487 -11.92 -31.26 -20.45
N GLN A 488 -12.22 -30.30 -21.33
CA GLN A 488 -11.25 -29.71 -22.24
C GLN A 488 -10.22 -28.87 -21.50
N VAL A 489 -10.66 -27.97 -20.60
CA VAL A 489 -9.78 -27.16 -19.76
C VAL A 489 -8.86 -28.05 -18.92
N ARG A 490 -9.40 -29.13 -18.35
CA ARG A 490 -8.61 -30.08 -17.55
C ARG A 490 -7.61 -30.87 -18.41
N ALA A 491 -7.96 -31.25 -19.62
CA ALA A 491 -7.05 -31.93 -20.53
C ALA A 491 -5.88 -31.03 -20.91
N GLU A 492 -6.17 -29.80 -21.34
CA GLU A 492 -5.15 -28.82 -21.71
C GLU A 492 -4.24 -28.47 -20.52
N LEU A 493 -4.78 -28.40 -19.32
CA LEU A 493 -4.02 -28.11 -18.11
C LEU A 493 -3.05 -29.25 -17.74
N ARG A 494 -3.40 -30.51 -18.01
CA ARG A 494 -2.51 -31.67 -17.78
C ARG A 494 -1.24 -31.65 -18.61
N ASP A 495 -1.27 -30.98 -19.76
CA ASP A 495 -0.09 -30.81 -20.60
C ASP A 495 0.83 -29.68 -20.12
N ARG A 496 0.35 -28.85 -19.18
CA ARG A 496 1.04 -27.65 -18.70
C ARG A 496 1.60 -27.76 -17.28
N ILE A 497 0.91 -28.50 -16.40
CA ILE A 497 1.31 -28.65 -14.99
C ILE A 497 1.23 -30.11 -14.52
N ALA A 498 1.96 -30.40 -13.45
CA ALA A 498 1.97 -31.75 -12.87
C ALA A 498 0.56 -32.22 -12.47
N ALA A 499 0.26 -33.50 -12.67
CA ALA A 499 -1.09 -34.07 -12.50
C ALA A 499 -1.73 -33.80 -11.12
N TYR A 500 -0.92 -33.78 -10.06
CA TYR A 500 -1.43 -33.52 -8.69
C TYR A 500 -1.85 -32.05 -8.45
N LYS A 501 -1.43 -31.12 -9.31
CA LYS A 501 -1.79 -29.70 -9.27
C LYS A 501 -3.07 -29.41 -10.05
N VAL A 502 -3.46 -30.31 -10.96
CA VAL A 502 -4.65 -30.12 -11.81
C VAL A 502 -5.91 -30.11 -10.92
N PRO A 503 -6.75 -29.07 -11.02
CA PRO A 503 -7.97 -28.97 -10.23
C PRO A 503 -8.87 -30.18 -10.45
N LYS A 504 -9.32 -30.78 -9.36
CA LYS A 504 -10.25 -31.91 -9.39
C LYS A 504 -11.65 -31.46 -9.81
N HIS A 505 -12.01 -30.22 -9.43
CA HIS A 505 -13.26 -29.58 -9.78
C HIS A 505 -13.00 -28.22 -10.42
N ILE A 506 -13.62 -27.97 -11.57
CA ILE A 506 -13.54 -26.71 -12.31
C ILE A 506 -14.96 -26.18 -12.48
N TRP A 507 -15.27 -25.10 -11.80
CA TRP A 507 -16.55 -24.41 -11.94
C TRP A 507 -16.42 -23.29 -12.97
N ILE A 508 -17.00 -23.48 -14.15
CA ILE A 508 -17.11 -22.44 -15.17
C ILE A 508 -18.26 -21.51 -14.78
N THR A 509 -18.00 -20.23 -14.61
CA THR A 509 -18.96 -19.27 -14.03
C THR A 509 -18.74 -17.86 -14.52
N ASP A 510 -19.75 -17.02 -14.32
CA ASP A 510 -19.63 -15.58 -14.54
C ASP A 510 -18.95 -14.88 -13.35
N LYS A 511 -18.17 -13.83 -13.64
CA LYS A 511 -17.48 -13.05 -12.63
C LYS A 511 -18.41 -12.53 -11.51
N GLN A 512 -19.65 -12.19 -11.84
CA GLN A 512 -20.65 -11.68 -10.90
C GLN A 512 -21.06 -12.70 -9.82
N GLN A 513 -20.87 -14.00 -10.06
CA GLN A 513 -21.19 -15.06 -9.10
C GLN A 513 -20.07 -15.32 -8.09
N LEU A 514 -18.92 -14.69 -8.27
CA LEU A 514 -17.76 -14.86 -7.41
C LEU A 514 -17.80 -13.88 -6.23
N PRO A 515 -17.35 -14.30 -5.03
CA PRO A 515 -17.35 -13.47 -3.84
C PRO A 515 -16.15 -12.51 -3.87
N PHE A 516 -16.40 -11.22 -4.15
CA PHE A 516 -15.37 -10.19 -4.14
C PHE A 516 -15.42 -9.33 -2.87
N THR A 517 -14.27 -8.80 -2.48
CA THR A 517 -14.14 -7.70 -1.51
C THR A 517 -14.54 -6.38 -2.18
N ALA A 518 -14.76 -5.32 -1.38
CA ALA A 518 -14.96 -3.96 -1.88
C ALA A 518 -13.78 -3.43 -2.73
N THR A 519 -12.59 -4.02 -2.57
CA THR A 519 -11.37 -3.69 -3.34
C THR A 519 -11.18 -4.56 -4.58
N GLY A 520 -12.16 -5.41 -4.94
CA GLY A 520 -12.11 -6.25 -6.13
C GLY A 520 -11.26 -7.52 -6.02
N LYS A 521 -10.86 -7.94 -4.82
CA LYS A 521 -10.15 -9.21 -4.59
C LYS A 521 -11.15 -10.32 -4.28
N VAL A 522 -10.94 -11.53 -4.81
CA VAL A 522 -11.75 -12.69 -4.47
C VAL A 522 -11.54 -13.07 -3.00
N LYS A 523 -12.64 -13.29 -2.29
CA LYS A 523 -12.64 -13.84 -0.93
C LYS A 523 -12.45 -15.35 -1.01
N LYS A 524 -11.20 -15.81 -0.97
CA LYS A 524 -10.84 -17.23 -1.18
C LYS A 524 -11.56 -18.20 -0.25
N GLN A 525 -11.76 -17.84 1.01
CA GLN A 525 -12.50 -18.67 1.98
C GLN A 525 -13.98 -18.83 1.61
N ASP A 526 -14.61 -17.76 1.11
CA ASP A 526 -16.00 -17.82 0.67
C ASP A 526 -16.12 -18.64 -0.62
N LEU A 527 -15.14 -18.48 -1.55
CA LEU A 527 -15.06 -19.29 -2.76
C LEU A 527 -14.84 -20.79 -2.44
N ALA A 528 -13.95 -21.11 -1.50
CA ALA A 528 -13.71 -22.48 -1.06
C ALA A 528 -15.01 -23.12 -0.55
N ARG A 529 -15.76 -22.42 0.32
CA ARG A 529 -17.08 -22.87 0.80
C ARG A 529 -18.10 -23.09 -0.33
N GLN A 530 -18.15 -22.16 -1.30
CA GLN A 530 -19.04 -22.32 -2.47
C GLN A 530 -18.69 -23.56 -3.29
N LEU A 531 -17.41 -23.82 -3.51
CA LEU A 531 -16.94 -24.99 -4.27
C LEU A 531 -17.19 -26.29 -3.48
N SER A 532 -16.88 -26.34 -2.17
CA SER A 532 -17.16 -27.50 -1.31
C SER A 532 -18.66 -27.86 -1.30
N ASN A 533 -19.54 -26.86 -1.19
CA ASN A 533 -21.01 -27.10 -1.22
C ASN A 533 -21.49 -27.66 -2.57
N ARG A 534 -20.88 -27.19 -3.68
CA ARG A 534 -21.21 -27.71 -5.03
C ARG A 534 -20.80 -29.18 -5.21
N MET A 535 -19.62 -29.53 -4.68
CA MET A 535 -19.12 -30.91 -4.72
C MET A 535 -20.01 -31.86 -3.92
N SER A 536 -20.43 -31.43 -2.72
CA SER A 536 -21.35 -32.21 -1.88
C SER A 536 -22.73 -32.39 -2.51
N SER A 537 -23.19 -31.43 -3.33
CA SER A 537 -24.48 -31.51 -4.01
C SER A 537 -24.46 -32.28 -5.35
N SER A 538 -23.27 -32.52 -5.92
CA SER A 538 -23.12 -33.25 -7.20
C SER A 538 -22.89 -34.75 -7.03
N GLY A 539 -22.73 -35.23 -5.79
CA GLY A 539 -22.52 -36.65 -5.41
C GLY A 539 -23.76 -37.37 -4.89
N GLY A 540 -25.00 -36.79 -5.06
CA GLY A 540 -26.25 -37.37 -4.66
C GLY A 540 -27.04 -37.96 -5.84
#